data_84957794fa31d9a46c0ebf3748ef3f92
#
_entry.id   84957794fa31d9a46c0ebf3748ef3f92
#
_cell.length_a   1.000
_cell.length_b   1.000
_cell.length_c   1.000
_cell.angle_alpha   90.00
_cell.angle_beta   90.00
_cell.angle_gamma   90.00
#
_symmetry.space_group_name_H-M   'P 1'
#
loop_
_entity.id
_entity.type
_entity.pdbx_description
1 polymer ?
#
loop_
_entity_poly.entity_id
_entity_poly.type
_entity_poly.pdbx_seq_one_letter_code
_entity_poly.pdbx_strand_id
1 'polypeptide(L)'
;LVYNHLTGTKEDYNVVFNPSNTPEALRYVMNTWSGIYKNDFLRKYNIRHHETPGASFQDNGFWIQTFCFASRAMILDKPYYMNRRDNPNSSVNSPEKVYCMNEEYKYIKGILSKDPELWDRFKYHYTLKKFQNYIFTLNRINVRFKKQYVQDICDELTEAEKIGELDRDIFTKADREKLDLLLADPEVFYMTYCS
;
A
#
# COMPACT_ATOMS: atom_id res chain seq x y z
N LEU A 1 -10.23 23.05 3.07
CA LEU A 1 -11.22 22.11 2.58
C LEU A 1 -11.22 20.88 3.49
N VAL A 2 -12.38 20.52 4.02
CA VAL A 2 -12.53 19.34 4.89
C VAL A 2 -13.40 18.33 4.16
N TYR A 3 -12.90 17.13 3.94
CA TYR A 3 -13.65 16.06 3.29
C TYR A 3 -13.17 14.68 3.82
N ASN A 4 -14.06 13.72 3.71
CA ASN A 4 -13.78 12.32 4.05
C ASN A 4 -13.87 11.45 2.79
N HIS A 5 -12.87 10.64 2.52
CA HIS A 5 -12.77 9.80 1.31
C HIS A 5 -11.95 8.53 1.57
N LEU A 6 -12.05 7.99 2.77
CA LEU A 6 -11.23 6.85 3.20
C LEU A 6 -11.66 5.53 2.55
N THR A 7 -12.94 5.43 2.14
CA THR A 7 -13.51 4.26 1.49
C THR A 7 -13.90 4.58 0.05
N GLY A 8 -14.16 3.54 -0.73
CA GLY A 8 -14.61 3.68 -2.12
C GLY A 8 -16.06 4.13 -2.27
N THR A 9 -16.90 3.83 -1.26
CA THR A 9 -18.34 4.10 -1.29
C THR A 9 -18.81 4.70 0.03
N LYS A 10 -19.97 5.38 0.01
CA LYS A 10 -20.56 5.95 1.23
C LYS A 10 -21.16 4.89 2.14
N GLU A 11 -21.55 3.79 1.58
CA GLU A 11 -22.15 2.65 2.28
C GLU A 11 -21.18 1.95 3.22
N ASP A 12 -19.88 2.08 2.97
CA ASP A 12 -18.82 1.51 3.81
C ASP A 12 -18.62 2.26 5.13
N TYR A 13 -19.12 3.50 5.24
CA TYR A 13 -18.97 4.28 6.47
C TYR A 13 -20.01 3.91 7.52
N ASN A 14 -19.61 4.05 8.80
CA ASN A 14 -20.42 3.83 9.99
C ASN A 14 -20.96 2.37 10.11
N VAL A 15 -20.40 1.45 9.35
CA VAL A 15 -20.71 0.02 9.40
C VAL A 15 -19.58 -0.74 10.07
N VAL A 16 -19.92 -1.64 10.98
CA VAL A 16 -18.94 -2.55 11.58
C VAL A 16 -18.68 -3.70 10.61
N PHE A 17 -17.43 -3.94 10.28
CA PHE A 17 -17.01 -5.03 9.39
C PHE A 17 -15.83 -5.80 9.97
N ASN A 18 -15.51 -6.93 9.34
CA ASN A 18 -14.36 -7.75 9.69
C ASN A 18 -13.26 -7.60 8.62
N PRO A 19 -12.25 -6.72 8.83
CA PRO A 19 -11.19 -6.51 7.83
C PRO A 19 -10.42 -7.78 7.50
N SER A 20 -10.16 -8.66 8.48
CA SER A 20 -9.39 -9.88 8.23
C SER A 20 -10.09 -10.89 7.32
N ASN A 21 -11.38 -10.70 7.04
CA ASN A 21 -12.18 -11.48 6.09
C ASN A 21 -12.63 -10.66 4.88
N THR A 22 -12.13 -9.42 4.74
CA THR A 22 -12.49 -8.49 3.66
C THR A 22 -11.21 -7.95 3.02
N PRO A 23 -10.49 -8.75 2.20
CA PRO A 23 -9.23 -8.33 1.58
C PRO A 23 -9.36 -7.05 0.75
N GLU A 24 -10.54 -6.80 0.17
CA GLU A 24 -10.89 -5.59 -0.60
C GLU A 24 -10.70 -4.31 0.22
N ALA A 25 -10.80 -4.38 1.55
CA ALA A 25 -10.57 -3.24 2.43
C ALA A 25 -9.13 -2.70 2.36
N LEU A 26 -8.16 -3.47 1.83
CA LEU A 26 -6.82 -2.95 1.54
C LEU A 26 -6.81 -1.89 0.42
N ARG A 27 -7.91 -1.71 -0.30
CA ARG A 27 -8.08 -0.61 -1.27
C ARG A 27 -8.36 0.73 -0.60
N TYR A 28 -8.82 0.74 0.65
CA TYR A 28 -9.12 1.96 1.37
C TYR A 28 -7.89 2.86 1.51
N VAL A 29 -8.12 4.16 1.69
CA VAL A 29 -7.04 5.11 1.86
C VAL A 29 -6.33 4.86 3.19
N MET A 30 -5.03 4.69 3.13
CA MET A 30 -4.19 4.41 4.27
C MET A 30 -3.90 5.68 5.06
N ASN A 31 -4.44 5.74 6.28
CA ASN A 31 -4.29 6.87 7.19
C ASN A 31 -4.16 6.38 8.64
N THR A 32 -2.96 6.00 9.05
CA THR A 32 -2.72 5.51 10.43
C THR A 32 -2.99 6.57 11.50
N TRP A 33 -2.71 7.82 11.19
CA TRP A 33 -2.88 8.97 12.10
C TRP A 33 -4.34 9.34 12.39
N SER A 34 -5.29 8.88 11.59
CA SER A 34 -6.73 9.11 11.79
C SER A 34 -7.45 7.94 12.46
N GLY A 35 -6.71 6.94 12.92
CA GLY A 35 -7.24 5.73 13.54
C GLY A 35 -7.06 5.69 15.05
N ILE A 36 -7.96 4.98 15.72
CA ILE A 36 -7.85 4.59 17.13
C ILE A 36 -7.78 3.07 17.20
N TYR A 37 -6.78 2.56 17.88
CA TYR A 37 -6.48 1.13 17.94
C TYR A 37 -6.51 0.62 19.38
N LYS A 38 -7.17 -0.52 19.61
CA LYS A 38 -7.11 -1.15 20.93
C LYS A 38 -5.69 -1.64 21.22
N ASN A 39 -5.11 -1.23 22.34
CA ASN A 39 -3.76 -1.59 22.72
C ASN A 39 -3.56 -3.11 22.84
N ASP A 40 -4.53 -3.82 23.44
CA ASP A 40 -4.46 -5.28 23.58
C ASP A 40 -4.46 -6.00 22.22
N PHE A 41 -5.18 -5.46 21.23
CA PHE A 41 -5.13 -5.94 19.84
C PHE A 41 -3.73 -5.79 19.24
N LEU A 42 -3.13 -4.60 19.35
CA LEU A 42 -1.78 -4.36 18.85
C LEU A 42 -0.75 -5.28 19.52
N ARG A 43 -0.87 -5.47 20.83
CA ARG A 43 0.01 -6.36 21.60
C ARG A 43 -0.18 -7.82 21.21
N LYS A 44 -1.43 -8.27 21.11
CA LYS A 44 -1.78 -9.66 20.77
C LYS A 44 -1.13 -10.12 19.46
N TYR A 45 -1.16 -9.26 18.43
CA TYR A 45 -0.64 -9.58 17.10
C TYR A 45 0.77 -8.99 16.86
N ASN A 46 1.38 -8.41 17.90
CA ASN A 46 2.69 -7.73 17.81
C ASN A 46 2.77 -6.73 16.65
N ILE A 47 1.69 -5.97 16.44
CA ILE A 47 1.63 -4.97 15.37
C ILE A 47 2.56 -3.80 15.72
N ARG A 48 3.54 -3.55 14.84
CA ARG A 48 4.58 -2.54 15.01
C ARG A 48 4.83 -1.81 13.71
N HIS A 49 5.31 -0.58 13.82
CA HIS A 49 5.97 0.06 12.69
C HIS A 49 7.29 -0.65 12.42
N HIS A 50 7.69 -0.68 11.15
CA HIS A 50 9.03 -1.13 10.77
C HIS A 50 10.07 -0.14 11.31
N GLU A 51 11.02 -0.61 12.10
CA GLU A 51 12.05 0.23 12.72
C GLU A 51 13.18 0.50 11.72
N THR A 52 12.96 1.45 10.81
CA THR A 52 13.94 1.92 9.83
C THR A 52 14.36 3.36 10.13
N PRO A 53 15.58 3.79 9.73
CA PRO A 53 16.03 5.16 9.93
C PRO A 53 15.13 6.20 9.24
N GLY A 54 14.68 7.18 10.00
CA GLY A 54 13.86 8.28 9.50
C GLY A 54 12.43 7.87 9.13
N ALA A 55 11.68 8.80 8.53
CA ALA A 55 10.34 8.53 8.02
C ALA A 55 10.43 7.91 6.62
N SER A 56 10.02 6.65 6.47
CA SER A 56 10.25 5.83 5.27
C SER A 56 9.04 4.95 4.93
N PHE A 57 7.82 5.50 5.03
CA PHE A 57 6.56 4.81 4.72
C PHE A 57 6.18 3.66 5.65
N GLN A 58 6.70 3.64 6.88
CA GLN A 58 6.38 2.63 7.89
C GLN A 58 4.89 2.58 8.29
N ASP A 59 4.15 3.64 7.99
CA ASP A 59 2.70 3.70 8.14
C ASP A 59 1.97 2.67 7.26
N ASN A 60 2.55 2.30 6.10
CA ASN A 60 2.01 1.25 5.24
C ASN A 60 1.98 -0.10 5.97
N GLY A 61 3.09 -0.50 6.55
CA GLY A 61 3.19 -1.78 7.26
C GLY A 61 2.29 -1.83 8.48
N PHE A 62 2.24 -0.77 9.26
CA PHE A 62 1.35 -0.70 10.41
C PHE A 62 -0.12 -0.82 9.98
N TRP A 63 -0.54 -0.05 8.97
CA TRP A 63 -1.92 -0.05 8.51
C TRP A 63 -2.34 -1.41 7.92
N ILE A 64 -1.52 -2.01 7.04
CA ILE A 64 -1.82 -3.32 6.45
C ILE A 64 -1.94 -4.38 7.53
N GLN A 65 -1.01 -4.43 8.50
CA GLN A 65 -1.13 -5.36 9.62
C GLN A 65 -2.45 -5.20 10.38
N THR A 66 -2.85 -3.94 10.68
CA THR A 66 -4.11 -3.72 11.41
C THR A 66 -5.31 -4.25 10.64
N PHE A 67 -5.37 -4.10 9.33
CA PHE A 67 -6.48 -4.61 8.51
C PHE A 67 -6.43 -6.14 8.35
N CYS A 68 -5.25 -6.71 8.17
CA CYS A 68 -5.12 -8.17 8.03
C CYS A 68 -5.46 -8.94 9.32
N PHE A 69 -5.22 -8.36 10.49
CA PHE A 69 -5.43 -9.03 11.77
C PHE A 69 -6.71 -8.63 12.52
N ALA A 70 -7.35 -7.50 12.18
CA ALA A 70 -8.53 -7.05 12.89
C ALA A 70 -9.77 -7.84 12.51
N SER A 71 -10.46 -8.42 13.50
CA SER A 71 -11.76 -9.06 13.32
C SER A 71 -12.93 -8.08 13.36
N ARG A 72 -12.69 -6.84 13.77
CA ARG A 72 -13.74 -5.83 13.91
C ARG A 72 -13.18 -4.42 13.76
N ALA A 73 -13.67 -3.70 12.75
CA ALA A 73 -13.34 -2.30 12.49
C ALA A 73 -14.59 -1.52 12.07
N MET A 74 -14.50 -0.21 12.13
CA MET A 74 -15.51 0.71 11.59
C MET A 74 -14.79 1.97 11.12
N ILE A 75 -15.16 2.48 9.96
CA ILE A 75 -14.70 3.75 9.43
C ILE A 75 -15.83 4.77 9.60
N LEU A 76 -15.55 5.86 10.31
CA LEU A 76 -16.55 6.89 10.58
C LEU A 76 -16.59 7.91 9.42
N ASP A 77 -17.81 8.26 8.99
CA ASP A 77 -18.02 9.36 8.02
C ASP A 77 -18.00 10.72 8.72
N LYS A 78 -16.88 10.98 9.42
CA LYS A 78 -16.64 12.26 10.07
C LYS A 78 -15.13 12.51 10.14
N PRO A 79 -14.63 13.63 9.59
CA PRO A 79 -13.22 13.98 9.71
C PRO A 79 -12.90 14.47 11.13
N TYR A 80 -11.97 13.78 11.79
CA TYR A 80 -11.47 14.17 13.12
C TYR A 80 -10.04 14.68 13.09
N TYR A 81 -9.31 14.42 12.02
CA TYR A 81 -7.90 14.77 11.89
C TYR A 81 -7.69 15.76 10.74
N MET A 82 -7.00 16.85 11.03
CA MET A 82 -6.63 17.88 10.05
C MET A 82 -5.18 17.64 9.60
N ASN A 83 -5.02 16.99 8.45
CA ASN A 83 -3.70 16.69 7.92
C ASN A 83 -3.09 17.90 7.20
N ARG A 84 -2.00 18.41 7.74
CA ARG A 84 -1.26 19.53 7.14
C ARG A 84 -0.47 19.05 5.90
N ARG A 85 -0.75 19.62 4.74
CA ARG A 85 -0.13 19.25 3.45
C ARG A 85 0.88 20.26 2.91
N ASP A 86 1.00 21.44 3.50
CA ASP A 86 1.84 22.55 3.06
C ASP A 86 3.25 22.58 3.71
N ASN A 87 3.66 21.52 4.38
CA ASN A 87 4.98 21.43 4.99
C ASN A 87 6.04 21.08 3.91
N PRO A 88 6.94 22.03 3.54
CA PRO A 88 7.98 21.76 2.54
C PRO A 88 9.00 20.71 2.99
N ASN A 89 9.15 20.53 4.32
CA ASN A 89 10.07 19.54 4.91
C ASN A 89 9.41 18.18 5.13
N SER A 90 8.27 17.91 4.50
CA SER A 90 7.62 16.62 4.59
C SER A 90 8.50 15.52 3.98
N SER A 91 8.68 14.43 4.72
CA SER A 91 9.47 13.26 4.24
C SER A 91 8.92 12.65 2.95
N VAL A 92 7.64 12.85 2.66
CA VAL A 92 7.01 12.46 1.39
C VAL A 92 7.66 13.16 0.19
N ASN A 93 8.21 14.35 0.38
CA ASN A 93 8.81 15.14 -0.70
C ASN A 93 10.30 14.82 -0.96
N SER A 94 10.87 13.81 -0.28
CA SER A 94 12.27 13.44 -0.49
C SER A 94 12.46 12.62 -1.77
N PRO A 95 13.09 13.17 -2.84
CA PRO A 95 13.25 12.48 -4.12
C PRO A 95 14.31 11.36 -4.09
N GLU A 96 15.12 11.31 -3.01
CA GLU A 96 16.21 10.33 -2.83
C GLU A 96 15.74 9.04 -2.12
N LYS A 97 14.51 9.00 -1.62
CA LYS A 97 13.94 7.81 -0.97
C LYS A 97 13.34 6.85 -1.99
N VAL A 98 14.21 6.19 -2.73
CA VAL A 98 13.82 5.35 -3.88
C VAL A 98 13.22 4.02 -3.43
N TYR A 99 13.93 3.25 -2.62
CA TYR A 99 13.57 1.86 -2.28
C TYR A 99 12.86 1.69 -0.93
N CYS A 100 12.57 2.78 -0.22
CA CYS A 100 11.91 2.69 1.09
C CYS A 100 10.56 1.96 1.02
N MET A 101 9.83 2.12 -0.09
CA MET A 101 8.55 1.43 -0.30
C MET A 101 8.75 -0.07 -0.55
N ASN A 102 9.77 -0.44 -1.33
CA ASN A 102 10.11 -1.85 -1.58
C ASN A 102 10.49 -2.57 -0.29
N GLU A 103 11.34 -1.97 0.54
CA GLU A 103 11.74 -2.50 1.83
C GLU A 103 10.55 -2.65 2.79
N GLU A 104 9.63 -1.68 2.80
CA GLU A 104 8.43 -1.75 3.62
C GLU A 104 7.53 -2.90 3.19
N TYR A 105 7.27 -3.06 1.87
CA TYR A 105 6.47 -4.18 1.38
C TYR A 105 7.13 -5.54 1.60
N LYS A 106 8.44 -5.63 1.49
CA LYS A 106 9.19 -6.84 1.86
C LYS A 106 9.01 -7.20 3.34
N TYR A 107 9.08 -6.20 4.22
CA TYR A 107 8.81 -6.37 5.65
C TYR A 107 7.38 -6.88 5.90
N ILE A 108 6.37 -6.26 5.26
CA ILE A 108 4.96 -6.67 5.36
C ILE A 108 4.79 -8.13 4.92
N LYS A 109 5.32 -8.50 3.76
CA LYS A 109 5.26 -9.88 3.26
C LYS A 109 5.89 -10.84 4.26
N GLY A 110 7.03 -10.50 4.85
CA GLY A 110 7.71 -11.30 5.86
C GLY A 110 6.90 -11.51 7.16
N ILE A 111 5.92 -10.66 7.43
CA ILE A 111 4.98 -10.84 8.56
C ILE A 111 3.79 -11.70 8.13
N LEU A 112 3.12 -11.35 7.03
CA LEU A 112 1.87 -11.99 6.62
C LEU A 112 2.08 -13.43 6.17
N SER A 113 3.20 -13.72 5.50
CA SER A 113 3.52 -15.06 4.99
C SER A 113 3.90 -16.09 6.06
N LYS A 114 4.05 -15.67 7.33
CA LYS A 114 4.21 -16.61 8.46
C LYS A 114 2.96 -17.44 8.72
N ASP A 115 1.81 -16.94 8.30
CA ASP A 115 0.52 -17.64 8.32
C ASP A 115 0.09 -17.86 6.86
N PRO A 116 0.21 -19.09 6.33
CA PRO A 116 -0.11 -19.39 4.93
C PRO A 116 -1.59 -19.11 4.57
N GLU A 117 -2.53 -19.32 5.49
CA GLU A 117 -3.95 -19.04 5.25
C GLU A 117 -4.21 -17.53 5.17
N LEU A 118 -3.56 -16.77 6.05
CA LEU A 118 -3.63 -15.31 6.01
C LEU A 118 -3.01 -14.78 4.72
N TRP A 119 -1.83 -15.29 4.35
CA TRP A 119 -1.15 -14.90 3.13
C TRP A 119 -2.00 -15.20 1.89
N ASP A 120 -2.52 -16.41 1.78
CA ASP A 120 -3.36 -16.81 0.63
C ASP A 120 -4.60 -15.91 0.48
N ARG A 121 -5.19 -15.49 1.59
CA ARG A 121 -6.33 -14.57 1.61
C ARG A 121 -6.00 -13.16 1.13
N PHE A 122 -4.81 -12.64 1.46
CA PHE A 122 -4.46 -11.24 1.23
C PHE A 122 -3.48 -11.01 0.08
N LYS A 123 -2.78 -12.02 -0.43
CA LYS A 123 -1.68 -11.88 -1.40
C LYS A 123 -2.03 -11.03 -2.63
N TYR A 124 -3.21 -11.16 -3.18
CA TYR A 124 -3.62 -10.41 -4.37
C TYR A 124 -3.85 -8.92 -4.06
N HIS A 125 -4.58 -8.62 -2.99
CA HIS A 125 -4.84 -7.23 -2.59
C HIS A 125 -3.58 -6.55 -2.03
N TYR A 126 -2.70 -7.31 -1.39
CA TYR A 126 -1.37 -6.86 -1.02
C TYR A 126 -0.56 -6.48 -2.28
N THR A 127 -0.54 -7.32 -3.31
CA THR A 127 0.19 -7.06 -4.55
C THR A 127 -0.39 -5.88 -5.33
N LEU A 128 -1.73 -5.75 -5.39
CA LEU A 128 -2.38 -4.57 -5.94
C LEU A 128 -1.97 -3.29 -5.20
N LYS A 129 -2.02 -3.29 -3.86
CA LYS A 129 -1.61 -2.14 -3.04
C LYS A 129 -0.13 -1.81 -3.21
N LYS A 130 0.73 -2.83 -3.27
CA LYS A 130 2.15 -2.72 -3.57
C LYS A 130 2.38 -2.03 -4.91
N PHE A 131 1.73 -2.50 -5.97
CA PHE A 131 1.81 -1.89 -7.30
C PHE A 131 1.42 -0.40 -7.27
N GLN A 132 0.27 -0.05 -6.66
CA GLN A 132 -0.19 1.34 -6.56
C GLN A 132 0.83 2.24 -5.82
N ASN A 133 1.46 1.72 -4.77
CA ASN A 133 2.50 2.44 -4.03
C ASN A 133 3.83 2.53 -4.80
N TYR A 134 4.14 1.59 -5.67
CA TYR A 134 5.27 1.68 -6.60
C TYR A 134 5.06 2.77 -7.65
N ILE A 135 3.85 2.86 -8.23
CA ILE A 135 3.48 3.97 -9.12
C ILE A 135 3.55 5.32 -8.38
N PHE A 136 3.06 5.39 -7.15
CA PHE A 136 3.21 6.59 -6.31
C PHE A 136 4.69 6.96 -6.10
N THR A 137 5.57 6.00 -5.87
CA THR A 137 7.01 6.23 -5.71
C THR A 137 7.63 6.77 -7.00
N LEU A 138 7.32 6.18 -8.17
CA LEU A 138 7.79 6.66 -9.48
C LEU A 138 7.46 8.12 -9.75
N ASN A 139 6.31 8.61 -9.28
CA ASN A 139 5.88 9.98 -9.49
C ASN A 139 6.67 11.01 -8.65
N ARG A 140 7.44 10.58 -7.65
CA ARG A 140 8.11 11.48 -6.70
C ARG A 140 9.62 11.32 -6.60
N ILE A 141 10.20 10.21 -7.00
CA ILE A 141 11.66 10.03 -7.01
C ILE A 141 12.33 10.87 -8.11
N ASN A 142 13.60 11.19 -7.91
CA ASN A 142 14.38 11.91 -8.91
C ASN A 142 14.45 11.12 -10.23
N VAL A 143 14.34 11.82 -11.35
CA VAL A 143 14.32 11.23 -12.71
C VAL A 143 15.49 10.29 -12.98
N ARG A 144 16.68 10.59 -12.43
CA ARG A 144 17.89 9.74 -12.57
C ARG A 144 17.72 8.31 -12.06
N PHE A 145 16.77 8.08 -11.15
CA PHE A 145 16.50 6.76 -10.59
C PHE A 145 15.36 6.02 -11.28
N LYS A 146 14.49 6.73 -11.99
CA LYS A 146 13.23 6.16 -12.48
C LYS A 146 13.43 4.99 -13.42
N LYS A 147 14.40 5.07 -14.35
CA LYS A 147 14.64 3.98 -15.31
C LYS A 147 15.01 2.68 -14.62
N GLN A 148 15.96 2.71 -13.68
CA GLN A 148 16.34 1.52 -12.92
C GLN A 148 15.20 1.03 -12.04
N TYR A 149 14.49 1.95 -11.37
CA TYR A 149 13.37 1.59 -10.53
C TYR A 149 12.23 0.91 -11.30
N VAL A 150 11.94 1.35 -12.54
CA VAL A 150 10.95 0.68 -13.42
C VAL A 150 11.37 -0.77 -13.69
N GLN A 151 12.66 -1.02 -13.98
CA GLN A 151 13.15 -2.38 -14.18
C GLN A 151 13.00 -3.22 -12.91
N ASP A 152 13.39 -2.70 -11.76
CA ASP A 152 13.35 -3.41 -10.48
C ASP A 152 11.91 -3.80 -10.09
N ILE A 153 10.94 -2.89 -10.25
CA ILE A 153 9.53 -3.21 -9.97
C ILE A 153 8.90 -4.14 -11.01
N CYS A 154 9.37 -4.09 -12.28
CA CYS A 154 8.97 -5.05 -13.29
C CYS A 154 9.41 -6.46 -12.90
N ASP A 155 10.67 -6.62 -12.50
CA ASP A 155 11.23 -7.91 -12.08
C ASP A 155 10.48 -8.48 -10.86
N GLU A 156 10.22 -7.63 -9.84
CA GLU A 156 9.46 -8.04 -8.66
C GLU A 156 8.03 -8.47 -8.98
N LEU A 157 7.33 -7.75 -9.87
CA LEU A 157 5.94 -8.06 -10.22
C LEU A 157 5.85 -9.26 -11.16
N THR A 158 6.83 -9.45 -12.05
CA THR A 158 6.98 -10.66 -12.87
C THR A 158 7.15 -11.90 -11.99
N GLU A 159 7.97 -11.83 -10.95
CA GLU A 159 8.11 -12.94 -10.02
C GLU A 159 6.82 -13.16 -9.22
N ALA A 160 6.14 -12.10 -8.79
CA ALA A 160 4.84 -12.22 -8.10
C ALA A 160 3.78 -12.90 -8.97
N GLU A 161 3.74 -12.60 -10.28
CA GLU A 161 2.85 -13.27 -11.23
C GLU A 161 3.20 -14.75 -11.38
N LYS A 162 4.48 -15.06 -11.56
CA LYS A 162 4.99 -16.43 -11.73
C LYS A 162 4.68 -17.33 -10.54
N ILE A 163 4.75 -16.81 -9.31
CA ILE A 163 4.47 -17.58 -8.10
C ILE A 163 2.99 -17.51 -7.66
N GLY A 164 2.10 -16.92 -8.47
CA GLY A 164 0.66 -16.86 -8.21
C GLY A 164 0.26 -15.90 -7.09
N GLU A 165 0.97 -14.79 -6.93
CA GLU A 165 0.67 -13.72 -5.98
C GLU A 165 0.07 -12.47 -6.64
N LEU A 166 -0.15 -12.50 -7.96
CA LEU A 166 -0.74 -11.41 -8.73
C LEU A 166 -2.00 -11.92 -9.42
N ASP A 167 -3.11 -11.19 -9.24
CA ASP A 167 -4.37 -11.44 -9.93
C ASP A 167 -4.78 -10.15 -10.67
N ARG A 168 -4.77 -10.19 -11.99
CA ARG A 168 -5.08 -9.03 -12.84
C ARG A 168 -6.55 -8.62 -12.79
N ASP A 169 -7.44 -9.52 -12.44
CA ASP A 169 -8.89 -9.27 -12.46
C ASP A 169 -9.35 -8.34 -11.33
N ILE A 170 -8.56 -8.23 -10.26
CA ILE A 170 -8.86 -7.28 -9.18
C ILE A 170 -8.38 -5.85 -9.47
N PHE A 171 -7.57 -5.62 -10.52
CA PHE A 171 -7.08 -4.28 -10.85
C PHE A 171 -8.17 -3.45 -11.52
N THR A 172 -8.16 -2.13 -11.30
CA THR A 172 -8.95 -1.23 -12.13
C THR A 172 -8.46 -1.28 -13.56
N LYS A 173 -9.30 -0.92 -14.54
CA LYS A 173 -8.89 -0.88 -15.96
C LYS A 173 -7.60 -0.06 -16.14
N ALA A 174 -7.52 1.12 -15.52
CA ALA A 174 -6.35 2.00 -15.64
C ALA A 174 -5.08 1.43 -15.00
N ASP A 175 -5.21 0.78 -13.83
CA ASP A 175 -4.07 0.15 -13.18
C ASP A 175 -3.61 -1.10 -13.94
N ARG A 176 -4.56 -1.86 -14.50
CA ARG A 176 -4.27 -3.04 -15.32
C ARG A 176 -3.53 -2.68 -16.61
N GLU A 177 -3.96 -1.65 -17.32
CA GLU A 177 -3.27 -1.16 -18.54
C GLU A 177 -1.82 -0.76 -18.22
N LYS A 178 -1.57 -0.10 -17.07
CA LYS A 178 -0.21 0.23 -16.64
C LYS A 178 0.60 -1.01 -16.26
N LEU A 179 0.00 -1.94 -15.54
CA LEU A 179 0.66 -3.19 -15.15
C LEU A 179 1.03 -4.02 -16.39
N ASP A 180 0.09 -4.18 -17.33
CA ASP A 180 0.30 -4.95 -18.56
C ASP A 180 1.44 -4.35 -19.40
N LEU A 181 1.47 -3.02 -19.53
CA LEU A 181 2.57 -2.35 -20.24
C LEU A 181 3.90 -2.51 -19.51
N LEU A 182 3.92 -2.35 -18.17
CA LEU A 182 5.13 -2.51 -17.37
C LEU A 182 5.74 -3.91 -17.51
N LEU A 183 4.90 -4.95 -17.47
CA LEU A 183 5.36 -6.34 -17.57
C LEU A 183 5.72 -6.76 -18.99
N ALA A 184 5.08 -6.17 -20.01
CA ALA A 184 5.37 -6.46 -21.42
C ALA A 184 6.63 -5.74 -21.91
N ASP A 185 6.80 -4.47 -21.58
CA ASP A 185 7.92 -3.64 -22.05
C ASP A 185 8.20 -2.47 -21.05
N PRO A 186 9.11 -2.69 -20.07
CA PRO A 186 9.45 -1.67 -19.08
C PRO A 186 10.09 -0.42 -19.68
N GLU A 187 10.76 -0.50 -20.84
CA GLU A 187 11.33 0.67 -21.51
C GLU A 187 10.21 1.54 -22.11
N VAL A 188 9.23 0.95 -22.79
CA VAL A 188 8.06 1.67 -23.31
C VAL A 188 7.23 2.24 -22.15
N PHE A 189 7.09 1.50 -21.05
CA PHE A 189 6.44 2.01 -19.84
C PHE A 189 7.15 3.25 -19.30
N TYR A 190 8.49 3.20 -19.18
CA TYR A 190 9.29 4.35 -18.75
C TYR A 190 9.09 5.57 -19.65
N MET A 191 9.17 5.39 -20.96
CA MET A 191 8.97 6.47 -21.94
C MET A 191 7.56 7.07 -21.88
N THR A 192 6.56 6.26 -21.55
CA THR A 192 5.15 6.69 -21.53
C THR A 192 4.77 7.43 -20.24
N TYR A 193 5.30 6.99 -19.08
CA TYR A 193 4.82 7.47 -17.78
C TYR A 193 5.87 8.18 -16.92
N CYS A 194 7.14 8.16 -17.30
CA CYS A 194 8.22 8.64 -16.43
C CYS A 194 9.15 9.68 -17.07
N SER A 195 9.12 9.82 -18.40
CA SER A 195 9.95 10.78 -19.16
C SER A 195 9.45 12.23 -19.07
#